data_ba8a19f46256abdd753c96fe697b65d0
#
_entry.id   ba8a19f46256abdd753c96fe697b65d0
#
_cell.length_a   1.000
_cell.length_b   1.000
_cell.length_c   1.000
_cell.angle_alpha   90.00
_cell.angle_beta   90.00
_cell.angle_gamma   90.00
#
_symmetry.space_group_name_H-M   'P 1'
#
loop_
_entity.id
_entity.type
_entity.pdbx_description
1 polymer ?
#
loop_
_entity_poly.entity_id
_entity_poly.type
_entity_poly.pdbx_seq_one_letter_code
_entity_poly.pdbx_strand_id
1 'polypeptide(L)'
;MKPEVCVGAVVVDDSQLLLIRRGHGPAAGFWSVPGGRVEPGELLAEAVVRELAEETGLEGVCGELVGWVERIGDGYHFVILDFAVTLLDPTAEPVAGDDAAEATWVPLHEVAERALAEGLAEFLHEHGIIETIT
;
A
#
# COMPACT_ATOMS: atom_id res chain seq x y z
N MET A 1 -14.11 -3.03 -20.45
CA MET A 1 -13.54 -3.40 -19.15
C MET A 1 -13.97 -2.38 -18.11
N LYS A 2 -14.39 -2.81 -16.96
CA LYS A 2 -14.82 -1.92 -15.89
C LYS A 2 -13.63 -1.51 -15.03
N PRO A 3 -13.51 -0.24 -14.65
CA PRO A 3 -12.53 0.15 -13.65
C PRO A 3 -12.83 -0.55 -12.32
N GLU A 4 -11.78 -1.01 -11.65
CA GLU A 4 -11.91 -1.63 -10.34
C GLU A 4 -11.38 -0.68 -9.27
N VAL A 5 -12.14 -0.54 -8.19
CA VAL A 5 -11.74 0.31 -7.07
C VAL A 5 -10.84 -0.49 -6.13
N CYS A 6 -9.67 0.07 -5.85
CA CYS A 6 -8.70 -0.51 -4.94
C CYS A 6 -8.35 0.51 -3.86
N VAL A 7 -7.79 0.02 -2.78
CA VAL A 7 -7.31 0.88 -1.69
C VAL A 7 -5.88 0.48 -1.32
N GLY A 8 -5.16 1.40 -0.69
CA GLY A 8 -3.85 1.12 -0.13
C GLY A 8 -3.72 1.76 1.24
N ALA A 9 -2.84 1.19 2.05
CA ALA A 9 -2.56 1.65 3.40
C ALA A 9 -1.16 2.28 3.44
N VAL A 10 -1.09 3.58 3.67
CA VAL A 10 0.17 4.29 3.88
C VAL A 10 0.42 4.33 5.38
N VAL A 11 1.31 3.47 5.85
CA VAL A 11 1.61 3.32 7.27
C VAL A 11 3.04 3.80 7.51
N VAL A 12 3.17 4.95 8.14
CA VAL A 12 4.46 5.52 8.52
C VAL A 12 4.57 5.49 10.03
N ASP A 13 5.62 4.87 10.54
CA ASP A 13 5.89 4.82 11.97
C ASP A 13 7.41 4.85 12.18
N ASP A 14 7.87 5.65 13.13
CA ASP A 14 9.30 5.79 13.46
C ASP A 14 10.16 6.02 12.21
N SER A 15 9.73 6.93 11.33
CA SER A 15 10.41 7.30 10.09
C SER A 15 10.62 6.14 9.13
N GLN A 16 9.72 5.15 9.19
CA GLN A 16 9.72 4.01 8.28
C GLN A 16 8.34 3.84 7.62
N LEU A 17 8.33 3.37 6.40
CA LEU A 17 7.12 3.05 5.64
C LEU A 17 6.97 1.55 5.55
N LEU A 18 5.76 1.07 5.82
CA LEU A 18 5.44 -0.35 5.67
C LEU A 18 5.25 -0.66 4.19
N LEU A 19 6.03 -1.61 3.68
CA LEU A 19 5.92 -2.08 2.30
C LEU A 19 5.77 -3.58 2.25
N ILE A 20 5.09 -4.04 1.22
CA ILE A 20 5.02 -5.46 0.88
C ILE A 20 5.64 -5.67 -0.50
N ARG A 21 6.19 -6.86 -0.73
CA ARG A 21 6.62 -7.25 -2.08
C ARG A 21 5.50 -8.15 -2.63
N ARG A 22 4.97 -7.76 -3.77
CA ARG A 22 3.82 -8.43 -4.35
C ARG A 22 4.19 -9.81 -4.87
N GLY A 23 3.36 -10.79 -4.54
CA GLY A 23 3.58 -12.17 -4.97
C GLY A 23 2.93 -12.52 -6.29
N HIS A 24 1.87 -11.82 -6.68
CA HIS A 24 1.10 -12.12 -7.89
C HIS A 24 0.61 -10.84 -8.58
N GLY A 25 0.02 -11.04 -9.76
CA GLY A 25 -0.70 -10.03 -10.50
C GLY A 25 0.20 -8.98 -11.13
N PRO A 26 -0.40 -7.85 -11.56
CA PRO A 26 0.40 -6.74 -12.05
C PRO A 26 1.37 -6.29 -10.96
N ALA A 27 2.59 -5.96 -11.34
CA ALA A 27 3.65 -5.56 -10.43
C ALA A 27 4.15 -6.68 -9.51
N ALA A 28 3.94 -7.97 -9.85
CA ALA A 28 4.52 -9.08 -9.10
C ALA A 28 6.04 -8.92 -9.00
N GLY A 29 6.60 -9.13 -7.80
CA GLY A 29 8.02 -8.96 -7.52
C GLY A 29 8.42 -7.54 -7.15
N PHE A 30 7.53 -6.55 -7.32
CA PHE A 30 7.79 -5.16 -6.96
C PHE A 30 7.22 -4.85 -5.57
N TRP A 31 7.78 -3.81 -4.95
CA TRP A 31 7.33 -3.35 -3.64
C TRP A 31 6.23 -2.32 -3.77
N SER A 32 5.25 -2.40 -2.88
CA SER A 32 4.17 -1.42 -2.82
C SER A 32 3.65 -1.30 -1.39
N VAL A 33 2.76 -0.32 -1.17
CA VAL A 33 2.04 -0.27 0.09
C VAL A 33 1.03 -1.41 0.13
N PRO A 34 0.67 -1.93 1.32
CA PRO A 34 -0.38 -2.95 1.42
C PRO A 34 -1.69 -2.44 0.84
N GLY A 35 -2.43 -3.29 0.17
CA GLY A 35 -3.71 -2.91 -0.41
C GLY A 35 -4.27 -3.95 -1.35
N GLY A 36 -5.44 -3.66 -1.87
CA GLY A 36 -6.13 -4.55 -2.78
C GLY A 36 -7.50 -4.03 -3.15
N ARG A 37 -8.31 -4.89 -3.73
CA ARG A 37 -9.63 -4.52 -4.23
C ARG A 37 -10.64 -4.35 -3.12
N VAL A 38 -11.52 -3.35 -3.30
CA VAL A 38 -12.69 -3.17 -2.43
C VAL A 38 -13.73 -4.22 -2.82
N GLU A 39 -14.28 -4.91 -1.85
CA GLU A 39 -15.30 -5.91 -2.09
C GLU A 39 -16.68 -5.27 -2.14
N PRO A 40 -17.64 -5.85 -2.89
CA PRO A 40 -18.99 -5.30 -2.96
C PRO A 40 -19.61 -5.12 -1.55
N GLY A 41 -20.14 -3.93 -1.30
CA GLY A 41 -20.78 -3.61 -0.02
C GLY A 41 -19.81 -3.20 1.09
N GLU A 42 -18.52 -3.22 0.82
CA GLU A 42 -17.49 -2.84 1.78
C GLU A 42 -17.19 -1.34 1.67
N LEU A 43 -17.06 -0.65 2.80
CA LEU A 43 -16.61 0.74 2.80
C LEU A 43 -15.11 0.79 2.51
N LEU A 44 -14.64 1.89 1.96
CA LEU A 44 -13.21 2.05 1.66
C LEU A 44 -12.35 1.84 2.91
N ALA A 45 -12.74 2.45 4.04
CA ALA A 45 -11.99 2.31 5.28
C ALA A 45 -11.95 0.86 5.77
N GLU A 46 -13.03 0.11 5.58
CA GLU A 46 -13.07 -1.32 5.93
C GLU A 46 -12.12 -2.12 5.06
N ALA A 47 -12.07 -1.81 3.76
CA ALA A 47 -11.18 -2.48 2.83
C ALA A 47 -9.72 -2.24 3.18
N VAL A 48 -9.37 -1.01 3.55
CA VAL A 48 -8.00 -0.65 3.95
C VAL A 48 -7.56 -1.49 5.15
N VAL A 49 -8.40 -1.55 6.18
CA VAL A 49 -8.08 -2.29 7.41
C VAL A 49 -7.98 -3.79 7.13
N ARG A 50 -8.90 -4.32 6.34
CA ARG A 50 -8.90 -5.74 5.96
C ARG A 50 -7.65 -6.11 5.17
N GLU A 51 -7.33 -5.33 4.13
CA GLU A 51 -6.16 -5.61 3.29
C GLU A 51 -4.85 -5.54 4.08
N LEU A 52 -4.74 -4.56 4.97
CA LEU A 52 -3.57 -4.44 5.85
C LEU A 52 -3.39 -5.71 6.69
N ALA A 53 -4.48 -6.17 7.31
CA ALA A 53 -4.44 -7.37 8.14
C ALA A 53 -4.12 -8.62 7.31
N GLU A 54 -4.73 -8.77 6.14
CA GLU A 54 -4.50 -9.93 5.28
C GLU A 54 -3.05 -10.01 4.79
N GLU A 55 -2.45 -8.88 4.45
CA GLU A 55 -1.11 -8.87 3.85
C GLU A 55 0.03 -8.74 4.84
N THR A 56 -0.21 -8.22 6.02
CA THR A 56 0.86 -7.96 7.01
C THR A 56 0.57 -8.49 8.41
N GLY A 57 -0.65 -8.93 8.68
CA GLY A 57 -1.05 -9.34 10.02
C GLY A 57 -1.23 -8.19 11.00
N LEU A 58 -1.05 -6.95 10.56
CA LEU A 58 -1.15 -5.78 11.45
C LEU A 58 -2.57 -5.23 11.47
N GLU A 59 -2.94 -4.65 12.62
CA GLU A 59 -4.23 -3.99 12.80
C GLU A 59 -4.05 -2.50 12.87
N GLY A 60 -4.87 -1.78 12.12
CA GLY A 60 -4.77 -0.32 12.06
C GLY A 60 -6.12 0.35 12.02
N VAL A 61 -6.07 1.68 12.17
CA VAL A 61 -7.22 2.56 12.03
C VAL A 61 -7.01 3.38 10.77
N CYS A 62 -7.99 3.33 9.86
CA CYS A 62 -7.94 4.11 8.63
C CYS A 62 -8.17 5.58 8.93
N GLY A 63 -7.25 6.42 8.48
CA GLY A 63 -7.32 7.86 8.64
C GLY A 63 -7.67 8.56 7.34
N GLU A 64 -7.00 9.68 7.08
CA GLU A 64 -7.32 10.53 5.93
C GLU A 64 -6.83 9.94 4.61
N LEU A 65 -7.53 10.33 3.54
CA LEU A 65 -7.07 10.03 2.18
C LEU A 65 -5.77 10.79 1.92
N VAL A 66 -4.71 10.07 1.56
CA VAL A 66 -3.45 10.69 1.13
C VAL A 66 -3.60 11.18 -0.29
N GLY A 67 -4.14 10.34 -1.16
CA GLY A 67 -4.36 10.67 -2.56
C GLY A 67 -4.86 9.46 -3.33
N TRP A 68 -5.01 9.63 -4.63
CA TRP A 68 -5.48 8.55 -5.50
C TRP A 68 -4.68 8.53 -6.78
N VAL A 69 -4.62 7.37 -7.39
CA VAL A 69 -3.96 7.18 -8.68
C VAL A 69 -4.78 6.22 -9.53
N GLU A 70 -4.55 6.27 -10.82
CA GLU A 70 -5.11 5.30 -11.74
C GLU A 70 -3.99 4.50 -12.39
N ARG A 71 -4.23 3.21 -12.60
CA ARG A 71 -3.30 2.34 -13.30
C ARG A 71 -4.06 1.60 -14.37
N ILE A 72 -3.72 1.88 -15.61
CA ILE A 72 -4.36 1.28 -16.77
C ILE A 72 -3.29 0.52 -17.54
N GLY A 73 -3.54 -0.73 -17.78
CA GLY A 73 -2.64 -1.59 -18.54
C GLY A 73 -3.44 -2.58 -19.37
N ASP A 74 -2.72 -3.56 -19.92
CA ASP A 74 -3.33 -4.59 -20.72
C ASP A 74 -4.12 -5.53 -19.80
N GLY A 75 -5.44 -5.49 -19.91
CA GLY A 75 -6.32 -6.33 -19.12
C GLY A 75 -6.70 -5.79 -17.75
N TYR A 76 -6.28 -4.57 -17.38
CA TYR A 76 -6.68 -4.02 -16.09
C TYR A 76 -6.85 -2.50 -16.11
N HIS A 77 -7.73 -2.02 -15.23
CA HIS A 77 -7.93 -0.60 -14.97
C HIS A 77 -8.25 -0.46 -13.48
N PHE A 78 -7.29 0.04 -12.69
CA PHE A 78 -7.45 0.23 -11.25
C PHE A 78 -7.56 1.71 -10.90
N VAL A 79 -8.53 2.03 -10.03
CA VAL A 79 -8.61 3.33 -9.37
C VAL A 79 -8.22 3.07 -7.93
N ILE A 80 -7.06 3.56 -7.52
CA ILE A 80 -6.47 3.24 -6.22
C ILE A 80 -6.53 4.46 -5.31
N LEU A 81 -7.18 4.30 -4.16
CA LEU A 81 -7.24 5.33 -3.13
C LEU A 81 -6.36 4.91 -1.97
N ASP A 82 -5.33 5.70 -1.69
CA ASP A 82 -4.37 5.41 -0.61
C ASP A 82 -4.68 6.25 0.62
N PHE A 83 -4.84 5.57 1.75
CA PHE A 83 -5.20 6.20 3.02
C PHE A 83 -4.07 6.10 4.03
N ALA A 84 -3.91 7.14 4.84
CA ALA A 84 -3.02 7.09 5.99
C ALA A 84 -3.61 6.16 7.04
N VAL A 85 -2.78 5.30 7.63
CA VAL A 85 -3.22 4.35 8.64
C VAL A 85 -2.33 4.44 9.87
N THR A 86 -2.95 4.42 11.04
CA THR A 86 -2.25 4.38 12.32
C THR A 86 -2.41 2.98 12.91
N LEU A 87 -1.31 2.35 13.30
CA LEU A 87 -1.34 1.01 13.89
C LEU A 87 -1.87 1.05 15.32
N LEU A 88 -2.66 0.03 15.69
CA LEU A 88 -3.13 -0.14 17.06
C LEU A 88 -1.97 -0.56 17.96
N ASP A 89 -1.05 -1.36 17.45
CA ASP A 89 0.16 -1.79 18.16
C ASP A 89 1.38 -1.58 17.26
N PRO A 90 2.06 -0.41 17.37
CA PRO A 90 3.22 -0.15 16.52
C PRO A 90 4.44 -1.03 16.83
N THR A 91 4.40 -1.82 17.90
CA THR A 91 5.49 -2.75 18.22
C THR A 91 5.33 -4.12 17.55
N ALA A 92 4.16 -4.39 16.98
CA ALA A 92 3.92 -5.66 16.30
C ALA A 92 4.75 -5.76 15.02
N GLU A 93 5.30 -6.95 14.77
CA GLU A 93 6.09 -7.20 13.58
C GLU A 93 5.20 -7.60 12.41
N PRO A 94 5.41 -7.02 11.22
CA PRO A 94 4.66 -7.47 10.05
C PRO A 94 5.07 -8.87 9.63
N VAL A 95 4.08 -9.67 9.23
CA VAL A 95 4.29 -11.03 8.72
C VAL A 95 3.54 -11.13 7.39
N ALA A 96 4.27 -11.43 6.32
CA ALA A 96 3.66 -11.55 5.00
C ALA A 96 2.55 -12.59 5.00
N GLY A 97 1.39 -12.21 4.48
CA GLY A 97 0.22 -13.09 4.38
C GLY A 97 -0.39 -12.98 2.99
N ASP A 98 -1.32 -13.87 2.69
CA ASP A 98 -2.03 -13.95 1.43
C ASP A 98 -1.08 -13.83 0.22
N ASP A 99 -1.25 -12.81 -0.61
CA ASP A 99 -0.48 -12.65 -1.85
C ASP A 99 0.82 -11.89 -1.70
N ALA A 100 1.20 -11.53 -0.48
CA ALA A 100 2.46 -10.84 -0.22
C ALA A 100 3.60 -11.85 -0.08
N ALA A 101 4.69 -11.64 -0.81
CA ALA A 101 5.88 -12.47 -0.69
C ALA A 101 6.72 -12.07 0.52
N GLU A 102 6.73 -10.77 0.83
CA GLU A 102 7.43 -10.20 1.98
C GLU A 102 6.65 -9.01 2.51
N ALA A 103 6.84 -8.69 3.80
CA ALA A 103 6.31 -7.48 4.42
C ALA A 103 7.40 -6.95 5.35
N THR A 104 7.73 -5.66 5.24
CA THR A 104 8.81 -5.08 6.03
C THR A 104 8.66 -3.58 6.17
N TRP A 105 9.32 -3.04 7.19
CA TRP A 105 9.51 -1.61 7.37
C TRP A 105 10.72 -1.14 6.59
N VAL A 106 10.59 -0.05 5.86
CA VAL A 106 11.68 0.53 5.07
C VAL A 106 11.89 1.97 5.51
N PRO A 107 13.10 2.35 5.93
CA PRO A 107 13.36 3.75 6.28
C PRO A 107 12.95 4.67 5.13
N LEU A 108 12.30 5.79 5.47
CA LEU A 108 11.75 6.69 4.44
C LEU A 108 12.81 7.13 3.42
N HIS A 109 14.05 7.36 3.87
CA HIS A 109 15.12 7.80 2.98
C HIS A 109 15.64 6.69 2.06
N GLU A 110 15.22 5.44 2.27
CA GLU A 110 15.62 4.30 1.44
C GLU A 110 14.49 3.77 0.55
N VAL A 111 13.28 4.30 0.72
CA VAL A 111 12.11 3.79 -0.02
C VAL A 111 12.32 3.87 -1.53
N ALA A 112 12.80 5.01 -2.03
CA ALA A 112 13.00 5.21 -3.47
C ALA A 112 14.06 4.29 -4.07
N GLU A 113 14.91 3.67 -3.23
CA GLU A 113 15.94 2.75 -3.70
C GLU A 113 15.39 1.34 -3.95
N ARG A 114 14.18 1.05 -3.47
CA ARG A 114 13.53 -0.24 -3.70
C ARG A 114 12.96 -0.33 -5.11
N ALA A 115 12.81 -1.55 -5.61
CA ALA A 115 12.11 -1.79 -6.87
C ALA A 115 10.60 -1.62 -6.62
N LEU A 116 10.14 -0.38 -6.69
CA LEU A 116 8.75 -0.02 -6.39
C LEU A 116 7.84 -0.27 -7.58
N ALA A 117 6.57 -0.53 -7.29
CA ALA A 117 5.53 -0.58 -8.30
C ALA A 117 5.50 0.75 -9.07
N GLU A 118 5.15 0.68 -10.36
CA GLU A 118 5.16 1.84 -11.24
C GLU A 118 4.40 3.02 -10.66
N GLY A 119 5.04 4.19 -10.62
CA GLY A 119 4.44 5.43 -10.16
C GLY A 119 4.37 5.61 -8.65
N LEU A 120 4.75 4.61 -7.86
CA LEU A 120 4.65 4.72 -6.41
C LEU A 120 5.62 5.75 -5.82
N ALA A 121 6.87 5.77 -6.30
CA ALA A 121 7.84 6.76 -5.81
C ALA A 121 7.35 8.18 -6.05
N GLU A 122 6.84 8.46 -7.25
CA GLU A 122 6.30 9.76 -7.61
C GLU A 122 5.11 10.14 -6.73
N PHE A 123 4.20 9.19 -6.49
CA PHE A 123 3.04 9.40 -5.63
C PHE A 123 3.48 9.76 -4.20
N LEU A 124 4.38 8.98 -3.64
CA LEU A 124 4.86 9.19 -2.27
C LEU A 124 5.59 10.53 -2.13
N HIS A 125 6.37 10.89 -3.13
CA HIS A 125 7.06 12.18 -3.14
C HIS A 125 6.07 13.35 -3.28
N GLU A 126 5.13 13.24 -4.21
CA GLU A 126 4.13 14.27 -4.47
C GLU A 126 3.28 14.58 -3.24
N HIS A 127 2.99 13.56 -2.43
CA HIS A 127 2.17 13.71 -1.24
C HIS A 127 2.99 13.88 0.05
N GLY A 128 4.28 14.12 -0.07
CA GLY A 128 5.13 14.46 1.07
C GLY A 128 5.50 13.32 1.99
N ILE A 129 5.33 12.07 1.55
CA ILE A 129 5.68 10.90 2.34
C ILE A 129 7.21 10.68 2.31
N ILE A 130 7.82 10.83 1.14
CA ILE A 130 9.27 10.76 0.99
C ILE A 130 9.79 12.08 0.41
N GLU A 131 11.02 12.43 0.74
CA GLU A 131 11.61 13.72 0.34
C GLU A 131 12.22 13.71 -1.06
N THR A 132 12.70 12.56 -1.50
CA THR A 132 13.39 12.42 -2.78
C THR A 132 13.01 11.13 -3.47
N ILE A 133 13.03 11.13 -4.79
CA ILE A 133 12.72 9.96 -5.62
C ILE A 133 13.96 9.39 -6.31
N THR A 134 15.13 9.92 -5.97
CA THR A 134 16.41 9.43 -6.52
C THR A 134 17.44 9.21 -5.43
#